data_ec18ec96db82d3e093a1f61a3e052e34
#
_entry.id   ec18ec96db82d3e093a1f61a3e052e34
#
_cell.length_a   1.000
_cell.length_b   1.000
_cell.length_c   1.000
_cell.angle_alpha   90.00
_cell.angle_beta   90.00
_cell.angle_gamma   90.00
#
_symmetry.space_group_name_H-M   'P 1'
#
loop_
_entity.id
_entity.type
_entity.pdbx_description
1 polymer ?
#
loop_
_entity_poly.entity_id
_entity_poly.type
_entity_poly.pdbx_seq_one_letter_code
_entity_poly.pdbx_strand_id
1 'polypeptide(L)'
;MRVSSKITSGLAALTLALSMPALAEAPVSSSGTAVAIMQASAATQSGDCQAAMAPLNQLWHDPYLEQNDPKLAAQFRFQLIACTAQTQGIPAALALSTENVSRAYDINAYDLHIFLQLISGKTNEATATLDAALTCFPAQAPDLTDMSVIGVLVANREAHPDVALTMLNRLEEGRWQIHDIAGRPLMGLLRLEGLRASVKAGDTVHADLYRTDLKTDALFYIVSQGDGDISAADVPADPVRPVLNREIEEVKAVIAANPANLMALSYLMNLESTNDQNALALTQLNGILELVDKYGLDKFSSPDSYPGLLTTRAELYARAGHFLDAVTAYETGAKTLGPDKSTDLLLSYMNFLIDRGQDQAGLAIMKRITAPDEAQKATLVATMACAQGYAGDKAGFDTSLAALANIRIMQIKPYLCAGDSDQAAQAMTAAIADPTSRDTMIAFMQQGLPPISVSDRDDAFIASLIALKTRPDVLAAARASHIVIRQWPVRLN
;
A
#
# COMPACT_ATOMS: atom_id res chain seq x y z
N MET A 1 -3.99 -11.82 -4.53
CA MET A 1 -4.11 -11.43 -3.10
C MET A 1 -5.47 -11.86 -2.57
N ARG A 2 -5.54 -12.74 -1.57
CA ARG A 2 -6.83 -13.12 -0.97
C ARG A 2 -7.24 -12.03 0.04
N VAL A 3 -8.25 -11.26 -0.32
CA VAL A 3 -8.83 -10.17 0.50
C VAL A 3 -9.64 -10.70 1.72
N SER A 4 -9.80 -12.02 1.87
CA SER A 4 -10.82 -12.61 2.75
C SER A 4 -10.51 -12.65 4.26
N SER A 5 -9.30 -12.31 4.73
CA SER A 5 -8.97 -12.42 6.16
C SER A 5 -8.86 -11.09 6.93
N LYS A 6 -8.99 -9.93 6.26
CA LYS A 6 -8.83 -8.60 6.91
C LYS A 6 -10.14 -7.82 7.12
N ILE A 7 -11.28 -8.40 6.77
CA ILE A 7 -12.58 -7.69 6.80
C ILE A 7 -13.14 -7.55 8.24
N THR A 8 -12.75 -8.42 9.16
CA THR A 8 -13.22 -8.33 10.56
C THR A 8 -12.64 -7.15 11.34
N SER A 9 -11.50 -6.60 10.93
CA SER A 9 -10.91 -5.41 11.56
C SER A 9 -11.57 -4.09 11.11
N GLY A 10 -12.22 -4.07 9.94
CA GLY A 10 -12.88 -2.88 9.39
C GLY A 10 -14.16 -2.46 10.15
N LEU A 11 -14.85 -3.40 10.76
CA LEU A 11 -16.05 -3.09 11.55
C LEU A 11 -15.75 -2.35 12.85
N ALA A 12 -14.58 -2.58 13.45
CA ALA A 12 -14.12 -1.85 14.63
C ALA A 12 -13.69 -0.40 14.30
N ALA A 13 -13.22 -0.15 13.08
CA ALA A 13 -12.82 1.19 12.63
C ALA A 13 -14.04 2.10 12.36
N LEU A 14 -15.19 1.53 12.00
CA LEU A 14 -16.42 2.31 11.77
C LEU A 14 -16.96 3.00 13.04
N THR A 15 -16.63 2.49 14.22
CA THR A 15 -17.10 3.06 15.50
C THR A 15 -16.22 4.18 16.03
N LEU A 16 -14.98 4.35 15.57
CA LEU A 16 -14.01 5.32 16.10
C LEU A 16 -14.00 6.69 15.38
N ALA A 17 -14.62 6.82 14.22
CA ALA A 17 -14.58 8.06 13.42
C ALA A 17 -15.65 9.11 13.76
N LEU A 18 -16.48 8.90 14.78
CA LEU A 18 -17.55 9.83 15.13
C LEU A 18 -17.22 10.63 16.40
N SER A 19 -16.23 11.53 16.32
CA SER A 19 -16.17 12.66 17.24
C SER A 19 -17.33 13.61 16.89
N MET A 20 -18.42 13.55 17.66
CA MET A 20 -19.52 14.50 17.51
C MET A 20 -19.04 15.91 17.85
N PRO A 21 -19.30 16.92 16.98
CA PRO A 21 -19.21 18.31 17.41
C PRO A 21 -20.21 18.52 18.54
N ALA A 22 -19.84 19.36 19.52
CA ALA A 22 -20.72 19.73 20.61
C ALA A 22 -22.07 20.22 20.05
N LEU A 23 -23.16 19.64 20.56
CA LEU A 23 -24.52 20.03 20.17
C LEU A 23 -24.70 21.53 20.41
N ALA A 24 -24.75 22.33 19.36
CA ALA A 24 -25.29 23.67 19.41
C ALA A 24 -26.79 23.55 19.84
N GLU A 25 -27.29 24.47 20.67
CA GLU A 25 -28.67 24.47 21.17
C GLU A 25 -29.64 24.24 20.00
N ALA A 26 -30.25 23.05 19.98
CA ALA A 26 -31.22 22.67 18.97
C ALA A 26 -32.51 23.48 19.16
N PRO A 27 -33.14 24.00 18.11
CA PRO A 27 -34.46 24.63 18.20
C PRO A 27 -35.49 23.60 18.68
N VAL A 28 -36.52 24.09 19.39
CA VAL A 28 -37.54 23.33 20.12
C VAL A 28 -38.10 22.18 19.28
N SER A 29 -37.59 20.98 19.50
CA SER A 29 -38.10 19.72 18.94
C SER A 29 -39.39 19.30 19.66
N SER A 30 -40.17 18.39 19.03
CA SER A 30 -41.18 17.69 19.81
C SER A 30 -40.49 17.01 21.01
N SER A 31 -41.10 16.98 22.18
CA SER A 31 -40.46 16.41 23.37
C SER A 31 -39.97 14.99 23.19
N GLY A 32 -40.59 14.22 22.30
CA GLY A 32 -40.17 12.86 21.93
C GLY A 32 -38.90 12.78 21.08
N THR A 33 -38.75 13.66 20.08
CA THR A 33 -37.55 13.72 19.22
C THR A 33 -36.32 14.11 20.05
N ALA A 34 -36.43 15.11 20.93
CA ALA A 34 -35.30 15.52 21.78
C ALA A 34 -34.85 14.40 22.74
N VAL A 35 -35.77 13.65 23.31
CA VAL A 35 -35.46 12.50 24.18
C VAL A 35 -34.76 11.40 23.36
N ALA A 36 -35.29 11.08 22.19
CA ALA A 36 -34.67 10.07 21.30
C ALA A 36 -33.26 10.47 20.86
N ILE A 37 -33.01 11.76 20.52
CA ILE A 37 -31.68 12.29 20.18
C ILE A 37 -30.72 12.09 21.36
N MET A 38 -31.11 12.48 22.58
CA MET A 38 -30.24 12.32 23.76
C MET A 38 -29.91 10.85 24.04
N GLN A 39 -30.91 9.97 23.96
CA GLN A 39 -30.71 8.53 24.19
C GLN A 39 -29.86 7.88 23.13
N ALA A 40 -30.12 8.17 21.86
CA ALA A 40 -29.31 7.68 20.75
C ALA A 40 -27.83 8.13 20.86
N SER A 41 -27.64 9.44 21.14
CA SER A 41 -26.30 10.01 21.30
C SER A 41 -25.54 9.39 22.48
N ALA A 42 -26.16 9.23 23.63
CA ALA A 42 -25.54 8.62 24.81
C ALA A 42 -25.14 7.15 24.55
N ALA A 43 -26.04 6.37 23.95
CA ALA A 43 -25.80 4.97 23.64
C ALA A 43 -24.69 4.78 22.58
N THR A 44 -24.71 5.60 21.52
CA THR A 44 -23.67 5.53 20.47
C THR A 44 -22.30 5.99 20.98
N GLN A 45 -22.24 7.02 21.84
CA GLN A 45 -20.99 7.46 22.48
C GLN A 45 -20.38 6.39 23.41
N SER A 46 -21.22 5.60 24.07
CA SER A 46 -20.74 4.46 24.88
C SER A 46 -20.42 3.20 24.05
N GLY A 47 -20.70 3.19 22.75
CA GLY A 47 -20.55 2.03 21.88
C GLY A 47 -21.63 0.95 22.10
N ASP A 48 -22.70 1.24 22.85
CA ASP A 48 -23.79 0.30 23.10
C ASP A 48 -24.82 0.34 21.97
N CYS A 49 -24.50 -0.37 20.88
CA CYS A 49 -25.39 -0.48 19.72
C CYS A 49 -26.75 -1.13 20.09
N GLN A 50 -26.80 -2.04 21.06
CA GLN A 50 -28.06 -2.66 21.45
C GLN A 50 -29.00 -1.63 22.11
N ALA A 51 -28.49 -0.80 23.00
CA ALA A 51 -29.27 0.29 23.63
C ALA A 51 -29.64 1.40 22.62
N ALA A 52 -28.79 1.63 21.62
CA ALA A 52 -29.00 2.65 20.59
C ALA A 52 -30.12 2.29 19.58
N MET A 53 -30.40 1.02 19.35
CA MET A 53 -31.36 0.57 18.32
C MET A 53 -32.74 1.19 18.43
N ALA A 54 -33.34 1.21 19.61
CA ALA A 54 -34.72 1.70 19.80
C ALA A 54 -34.84 3.22 19.52
N PRO A 55 -34.02 4.11 20.13
CA PRO A 55 -34.06 5.53 19.83
C PRO A 55 -33.64 5.87 18.40
N LEU A 56 -32.66 5.15 17.82
CA LEU A 56 -32.27 5.35 16.42
C LEU A 56 -33.40 4.97 15.44
N ASN A 57 -34.13 3.88 15.68
CA ASN A 57 -35.30 3.52 14.88
C ASN A 57 -36.41 4.59 14.97
N GLN A 58 -36.59 5.21 16.13
CA GLN A 58 -37.54 6.33 16.27
C GLN A 58 -37.13 7.53 15.41
N LEU A 59 -35.83 7.81 15.30
CA LEU A 59 -35.28 8.93 14.52
C LEU A 59 -35.16 8.63 13.01
N TRP A 60 -35.27 7.36 12.60
CA TRP A 60 -35.06 6.94 11.21
C TRP A 60 -35.96 7.65 10.19
N HIS A 61 -37.22 7.89 10.56
CA HIS A 61 -38.21 8.59 9.72
C HIS A 61 -38.77 9.84 10.43
N ASP A 62 -38.01 10.48 11.32
CA ASP A 62 -38.50 11.64 12.04
C ASP A 62 -38.66 12.84 11.10
N PRO A 63 -39.91 13.27 10.78
CA PRO A 63 -40.13 14.33 9.79
C PRO A 63 -39.62 15.69 10.26
N TYR A 64 -39.53 15.89 11.57
CA TYR A 64 -39.01 17.13 12.14
C TYR A 64 -37.50 17.27 11.83
N LEU A 65 -36.72 16.19 12.07
CA LEU A 65 -35.29 16.19 11.75
C LEU A 65 -35.03 16.36 10.25
N GLU A 66 -35.80 15.66 9.42
CA GLU A 66 -35.61 15.74 7.97
C GLU A 66 -35.85 17.16 7.40
N GLN A 67 -36.81 17.89 8.00
CA GLN A 67 -37.13 19.24 7.58
C GLN A 67 -36.23 20.32 8.18
N ASN A 68 -35.81 20.14 9.45
CA ASN A 68 -35.12 21.21 10.18
C ASN A 68 -33.62 20.97 10.33
N ASP A 69 -33.16 19.70 10.35
CA ASP A 69 -31.75 19.33 10.41
C ASP A 69 -31.47 18.03 9.63
N PRO A 70 -31.50 18.10 8.28
CA PRO A 70 -31.30 16.92 7.44
C PRO A 70 -29.91 16.30 7.62
N LYS A 71 -28.91 17.08 8.04
CA LYS A 71 -27.57 16.59 8.34
C LYS A 71 -27.57 15.71 9.57
N LEU A 72 -28.22 16.13 10.64
CA LEU A 72 -28.37 15.33 11.85
C LEU A 72 -29.20 14.07 11.60
N ALA A 73 -30.28 14.19 10.80
CA ALA A 73 -31.06 13.03 10.36
C ALA A 73 -30.18 12.02 9.61
N ALA A 74 -29.32 12.45 8.69
CA ALA A 74 -28.39 11.61 7.99
C ALA A 74 -27.38 10.91 8.92
N GLN A 75 -26.87 11.61 9.95
CA GLN A 75 -25.99 11.01 10.96
C GLN A 75 -26.67 9.90 11.76
N PHE A 76 -27.89 10.09 12.20
CA PHE A 76 -28.63 9.03 12.92
C PHE A 76 -28.96 7.85 12.02
N ARG A 77 -29.29 8.07 10.74
CA ARG A 77 -29.44 6.97 9.77
C ARG A 77 -28.16 6.17 9.60
N PHE A 78 -27.02 6.85 9.46
CA PHE A 78 -25.71 6.19 9.42
C PHE A 78 -25.45 5.34 10.67
N GLN A 79 -25.70 5.90 11.87
CA GLN A 79 -25.52 5.19 13.14
C GLN A 79 -26.44 3.97 13.27
N LEU A 80 -27.70 4.07 12.83
CA LEU A 80 -28.61 2.93 12.84
C LEU A 80 -28.12 1.81 11.94
N ILE A 81 -27.66 2.13 10.72
CA ILE A 81 -27.10 1.13 9.79
C ILE A 81 -25.87 0.46 10.39
N ALA A 82 -24.94 1.23 10.98
CA ALA A 82 -23.75 0.71 11.65
C ALA A 82 -24.10 -0.21 12.83
N CYS A 83 -25.01 0.22 13.70
CA CYS A 83 -25.48 -0.60 14.82
C CYS A 83 -26.24 -1.85 14.36
N THR A 84 -27.01 -1.75 13.27
CA THR A 84 -27.68 -2.92 12.68
C THR A 84 -26.67 -3.93 12.13
N ALA A 85 -25.58 -3.46 11.52
CA ALA A 85 -24.50 -4.34 11.04
C ALA A 85 -23.88 -5.15 12.19
N GLN A 86 -23.70 -4.51 13.37
CA GLN A 86 -23.13 -5.16 14.55
C GLN A 86 -24.12 -6.12 15.24
N THR A 87 -25.39 -5.75 15.33
CA THR A 87 -26.39 -6.49 16.15
C THR A 87 -27.18 -7.52 15.35
N GLN A 88 -27.44 -7.27 14.06
CA GLN A 88 -28.29 -8.09 13.18
C GLN A 88 -27.56 -8.60 11.94
N GLY A 89 -26.34 -8.13 11.70
CA GLY A 89 -25.48 -8.55 10.61
C GLY A 89 -25.62 -7.71 9.33
N ILE A 90 -24.70 -7.96 8.42
CA ILE A 90 -24.52 -7.20 7.17
C ILE A 90 -25.77 -7.21 6.26
N PRO A 91 -26.51 -8.34 6.06
CA PRO A 91 -27.68 -8.33 5.19
C PRO A 91 -28.78 -7.36 5.65
N ALA A 92 -29.03 -7.26 6.97
CA ALA A 92 -29.99 -6.32 7.54
C ALA A 92 -29.54 -4.86 7.36
N ALA A 93 -28.26 -4.57 7.62
CA ALA A 93 -27.68 -3.25 7.40
C ALA A 93 -27.73 -2.84 5.91
N LEU A 94 -27.47 -3.77 5.00
CA LEU A 94 -27.54 -3.51 3.57
C LEU A 94 -28.96 -3.15 3.11
N ALA A 95 -29.99 -3.78 3.65
CA ALA A 95 -31.37 -3.42 3.37
C ALA A 95 -31.69 -1.98 3.80
N LEU A 96 -31.30 -1.60 5.02
CA LEU A 96 -31.47 -0.22 5.52
C LEU A 96 -30.65 0.78 4.70
N SER A 97 -29.42 0.46 4.33
CA SER A 97 -28.57 1.37 3.54
C SER A 97 -29.12 1.60 2.15
N THR A 98 -29.80 0.61 1.53
CA THR A 98 -30.51 0.78 0.24
C THR A 98 -31.61 1.85 0.34
N GLU A 99 -32.39 1.81 1.43
CA GLU A 99 -33.39 2.84 1.68
C GLU A 99 -32.73 4.21 1.94
N ASN A 100 -31.65 4.24 2.72
CA ASN A 100 -30.94 5.47 3.03
C ASN A 100 -30.39 6.18 1.78
N VAL A 101 -29.88 5.44 0.78
CA VAL A 101 -29.41 6.00 -0.49
C VAL A 101 -30.51 6.74 -1.23
N SER A 102 -31.77 6.21 -1.21
CA SER A 102 -32.93 6.90 -1.86
C SER A 102 -33.29 8.23 -1.21
N ARG A 103 -32.76 8.50 -0.01
CA ARG A 103 -32.98 9.69 0.81
C ARG A 103 -31.68 10.42 1.11
N ALA A 104 -30.64 10.18 0.30
CA ALA A 104 -29.29 10.67 0.58
C ALA A 104 -29.25 12.21 0.65
N TYR A 105 -28.75 12.73 1.76
CA TYR A 105 -28.46 14.13 1.95
C TYR A 105 -27.10 14.50 1.37
N ASP A 106 -26.15 13.57 1.44
CA ASP A 106 -24.77 13.72 1.02
C ASP A 106 -24.20 12.41 0.47
N ILE A 107 -22.96 12.45 0.01
CA ILE A 107 -22.28 11.29 -0.57
C ILE A 107 -22.01 10.16 0.46
N ASN A 108 -22.01 10.45 1.77
CA ASN A 108 -21.72 9.46 2.81
C ASN A 108 -22.76 8.33 2.85
N ALA A 109 -24.00 8.61 2.44
CA ALA A 109 -25.02 7.57 2.34
C ALA A 109 -24.66 6.53 1.26
N TYR A 110 -24.11 6.98 0.14
CA TYR A 110 -23.59 6.13 -0.93
C TYR A 110 -22.33 5.39 -0.50
N ASP A 111 -21.39 6.07 0.13
CA ASP A 111 -20.13 5.50 0.61
C ASP A 111 -20.36 4.30 1.52
N LEU A 112 -21.21 4.45 2.54
CA LEU A 112 -21.60 3.36 3.42
C LEU A 112 -22.28 2.20 2.66
N HIS A 113 -23.12 2.50 1.67
CA HIS A 113 -23.80 1.47 0.88
C HIS A 113 -22.81 0.70 0.00
N ILE A 114 -21.88 1.39 -0.67
CA ILE A 114 -20.78 0.78 -1.45
C ILE A 114 -19.99 -0.17 -0.57
N PHE A 115 -19.57 0.29 0.62
CA PHE A 115 -18.82 -0.54 1.57
C PHE A 115 -19.59 -1.81 1.94
N LEU A 116 -20.88 -1.72 2.30
CA LEU A 116 -21.70 -2.88 2.63
C LEU A 116 -21.90 -3.83 1.45
N GLN A 117 -22.02 -3.32 0.22
CA GLN A 117 -22.10 -4.12 -0.99
C GLN A 117 -20.80 -4.89 -1.25
N LEU A 118 -19.63 -4.23 -1.11
CA LEU A 118 -18.31 -4.84 -1.30
C LEU A 118 -18.07 -6.00 -0.32
N ILE A 119 -18.36 -5.80 0.98
CA ILE A 119 -18.19 -6.87 1.98
C ILE A 119 -19.21 -8.01 1.82
N SER A 120 -20.32 -7.74 1.11
CA SER A 120 -21.31 -8.74 0.73
C SER A 120 -20.99 -9.46 -0.59
N GLY A 121 -19.86 -9.15 -1.24
CA GLY A 121 -19.46 -9.71 -2.53
C GLY A 121 -20.25 -9.19 -3.73
N LYS A 122 -20.98 -8.07 -3.57
CA LYS A 122 -21.85 -7.47 -4.60
C LYS A 122 -21.12 -6.39 -5.39
N THR A 123 -20.02 -6.76 -6.05
CA THR A 123 -19.10 -5.84 -6.74
C THR A 123 -19.78 -5.00 -7.81
N ASN A 124 -20.62 -5.62 -8.68
CA ASN A 124 -21.30 -4.89 -9.75
C ASN A 124 -22.28 -3.85 -9.21
N GLU A 125 -22.99 -4.18 -8.12
CA GLU A 125 -23.89 -3.25 -7.44
C GLU A 125 -23.09 -2.10 -6.81
N ALA A 126 -21.97 -2.39 -6.16
CA ALA A 126 -21.08 -1.38 -5.59
C ALA A 126 -20.53 -0.41 -6.65
N THR A 127 -20.16 -0.94 -7.82
CA THR A 127 -19.71 -0.12 -8.95
C THR A 127 -20.81 0.81 -9.46
N ALA A 128 -22.02 0.30 -9.65
CA ALA A 128 -23.17 1.13 -10.05
C ALA A 128 -23.52 2.20 -8.99
N THR A 129 -23.37 1.85 -7.71
CA THR A 129 -23.60 2.79 -6.60
C THR A 129 -22.53 3.89 -6.58
N LEU A 130 -21.26 3.58 -6.82
CA LEU A 130 -20.18 4.58 -6.92
C LEU A 130 -20.43 5.52 -8.12
N ASP A 131 -20.83 4.99 -9.26
CA ASP A 131 -21.19 5.78 -10.44
C ASP A 131 -22.35 6.75 -10.15
N ALA A 132 -23.38 6.29 -9.46
CA ALA A 132 -24.50 7.12 -9.02
C ALA A 132 -24.06 8.20 -8.01
N ALA A 133 -23.18 7.87 -7.06
CA ALA A 133 -22.62 8.80 -6.08
C ALA A 133 -21.89 9.97 -6.76
N LEU A 134 -20.99 9.65 -7.70
CA LEU A 134 -20.23 10.62 -8.47
C LEU A 134 -21.12 11.45 -9.43
N THR A 135 -22.28 10.92 -9.82
CA THR A 135 -23.28 11.65 -10.62
C THR A 135 -24.08 12.62 -9.77
N CYS A 136 -24.56 12.17 -8.61
CA CYS A 136 -25.43 12.97 -7.74
C CYS A 136 -24.65 14.02 -6.93
N PHE A 137 -23.43 13.71 -6.54
CA PHE A 137 -22.61 14.53 -5.64
C PHE A 137 -21.17 14.71 -6.13
N PRO A 138 -20.94 15.21 -7.37
CA PRO A 138 -19.59 15.29 -7.94
C PRO A 138 -18.64 16.17 -7.12
N ALA A 139 -19.14 17.24 -6.50
CA ALA A 139 -18.35 18.14 -5.66
C ALA A 139 -17.94 17.54 -4.30
N GLN A 140 -18.59 16.45 -3.88
CA GLN A 140 -18.30 15.73 -2.65
C GLN A 140 -17.48 14.45 -2.90
N ALA A 141 -17.04 14.20 -4.13
CA ALA A 141 -16.17 13.04 -4.40
C ALA A 141 -14.98 12.94 -3.43
N PRO A 142 -14.32 14.03 -2.99
CA PRO A 142 -13.27 13.96 -1.99
C PRO A 142 -13.67 13.38 -0.63
N ASP A 143 -14.96 13.33 -0.30
CA ASP A 143 -15.45 12.80 0.97
C ASP A 143 -15.64 11.27 0.96
N LEU A 144 -15.51 10.61 -0.22
CA LEU A 144 -15.58 9.14 -0.33
C LEU A 144 -14.40 8.49 0.38
N THR A 145 -14.66 7.41 1.12
CA THR A 145 -13.59 6.67 1.82
C THR A 145 -12.75 5.83 0.87
N ASP A 146 -11.48 5.66 1.23
CA ASP A 146 -10.54 4.81 0.48
C ASP A 146 -11.04 3.37 0.35
N MET A 147 -11.70 2.84 1.39
CA MET A 147 -12.22 1.47 1.36
C MET A 147 -13.25 1.26 0.27
N SER A 148 -14.16 2.20 0.09
CA SER A 148 -15.20 2.15 -0.94
C SER A 148 -14.60 2.31 -2.33
N VAL A 149 -13.78 3.34 -2.53
CA VAL A 149 -13.19 3.66 -3.83
C VAL A 149 -12.21 2.57 -4.27
N ILE A 150 -11.20 2.27 -3.45
CA ILE A 150 -10.19 1.27 -3.76
C ILE A 150 -10.83 -0.11 -3.92
N GLY A 151 -11.80 -0.44 -3.06
CA GLY A 151 -12.53 -1.70 -3.15
C GLY A 151 -13.22 -1.91 -4.50
N VAL A 152 -13.89 -0.88 -5.02
CA VAL A 152 -14.52 -0.92 -6.36
C VAL A 152 -13.47 -1.00 -7.47
N LEU A 153 -12.42 -0.18 -7.41
CA LEU A 153 -11.37 -0.16 -8.45
C LEU A 153 -10.65 -1.51 -8.54
N VAL A 154 -10.23 -2.08 -7.40
CA VAL A 154 -9.55 -3.38 -7.34
C VAL A 154 -10.43 -4.51 -7.85
N ALA A 155 -11.70 -4.52 -7.42
CA ALA A 155 -12.62 -5.58 -7.80
C ALA A 155 -12.91 -5.60 -9.32
N ASN A 156 -12.82 -4.44 -10.00
CA ASN A 156 -13.02 -4.33 -11.43
C ASN A 156 -11.72 -4.43 -12.25
N ARG A 157 -10.56 -4.17 -11.68
CA ARG A 157 -9.29 -4.03 -12.40
C ARG A 157 -8.98 -5.22 -13.32
N GLU A 158 -9.15 -6.45 -12.85
CA GLU A 158 -8.83 -7.66 -13.62
C GLU A 158 -10.00 -8.12 -14.52
N ALA A 159 -11.23 -8.04 -14.00
CA ALA A 159 -12.40 -8.55 -14.68
C ALA A 159 -13.00 -7.56 -15.68
N HIS A 160 -12.96 -6.28 -15.38
CA HIS A 160 -13.60 -5.19 -16.13
C HIS A 160 -12.70 -3.95 -16.15
N PRO A 161 -11.49 -3.98 -16.78
CA PRO A 161 -10.52 -2.90 -16.74
C PRO A 161 -11.07 -1.57 -17.28
N ASP A 162 -11.94 -1.62 -18.29
CA ASP A 162 -12.57 -0.41 -18.85
C ASP A 162 -13.50 0.27 -17.84
N VAL A 163 -14.19 -0.51 -17.00
CA VAL A 163 -15.05 0.02 -15.94
C VAL A 163 -14.19 0.64 -14.85
N ALA A 164 -13.11 -0.03 -14.43
CA ALA A 164 -12.18 0.51 -13.45
C ALA A 164 -11.57 1.85 -13.93
N LEU A 165 -11.16 1.93 -15.20
CA LEU A 165 -10.63 3.15 -15.80
C LEU A 165 -11.67 4.27 -15.85
N THR A 166 -12.91 3.96 -16.23
CA THR A 166 -14.00 4.95 -16.27
C THR A 166 -14.27 5.51 -14.88
N MET A 167 -14.30 4.66 -13.84
CA MET A 167 -14.48 5.12 -12.47
C MET A 167 -13.28 5.97 -11.99
N LEU A 168 -12.06 5.55 -12.31
CA LEU A 168 -10.86 6.29 -11.99
C LEU A 168 -10.87 7.69 -12.63
N ASN A 169 -11.20 7.82 -13.92
CA ASN A 169 -11.30 9.11 -14.60
C ASN A 169 -12.28 10.05 -13.88
N ARG A 170 -13.46 9.54 -13.50
CA ARG A 170 -14.46 10.35 -12.78
C ARG A 170 -14.00 10.76 -11.38
N LEU A 171 -13.26 9.91 -10.69
CA LEU A 171 -12.67 10.22 -9.38
C LEU A 171 -11.61 11.32 -9.50
N GLU A 172 -10.75 11.25 -10.53
CA GLU A 172 -9.75 12.30 -10.80
C GLU A 172 -10.42 13.63 -11.21
N GLU A 173 -11.45 13.60 -12.04
CA GLU A 173 -12.28 14.79 -12.36
C GLU A 173 -12.92 15.39 -11.09
N GLY A 174 -13.40 14.53 -10.18
CA GLY A 174 -13.94 14.89 -8.88
C GLY A 174 -12.88 15.30 -7.86
N ARG A 175 -11.60 15.26 -8.21
CA ARG A 175 -10.45 15.57 -7.33
C ARG A 175 -10.40 14.73 -6.07
N TRP A 176 -10.87 13.47 -6.15
CA TRP A 176 -10.71 12.54 -5.06
C TRP A 176 -9.23 12.26 -4.80
N GLN A 177 -8.83 12.26 -3.54
CA GLN A 177 -7.46 11.96 -3.13
C GLN A 177 -7.49 10.82 -2.13
N ILE A 178 -6.45 10.00 -2.13
CA ILE A 178 -6.32 8.94 -1.15
C ILE A 178 -6.04 9.52 0.24
N HIS A 179 -6.77 9.04 1.24
CA HIS A 179 -6.68 9.52 2.62
C HIS A 179 -5.69 8.67 3.45
N ASP A 180 -5.59 7.36 3.14
CA ASP A 180 -4.70 6.44 3.85
C ASP A 180 -3.47 6.11 3.01
N ILE A 181 -2.31 6.22 3.64
CA ILE A 181 -1.01 5.86 3.05
C ILE A 181 -0.98 4.42 2.54
N ALA A 182 -1.72 3.50 3.18
CA ALA A 182 -1.82 2.10 2.76
C ALA A 182 -2.27 1.89 1.32
N GLY A 183 -3.12 2.76 0.83
CA GLY A 183 -3.65 2.66 -0.52
C GLY A 183 -2.78 3.33 -1.59
N ARG A 184 -1.80 4.17 -1.21
CA ARG A 184 -0.97 4.92 -2.17
C ARG A 184 -0.31 4.06 -3.24
N PRO A 185 0.36 2.93 -2.91
CA PRO A 185 1.00 2.11 -3.95
C PRO A 185 0.02 1.55 -4.97
N LEU A 186 -1.18 1.20 -4.54
CA LEU A 186 -2.22 0.71 -5.44
C LEU A 186 -2.76 1.83 -6.33
N MET A 187 -3.01 3.00 -5.76
CA MET A 187 -3.46 4.17 -6.53
C MET A 187 -2.40 4.63 -7.53
N GLY A 188 -1.12 4.63 -7.16
CA GLY A 188 -0.03 4.92 -8.07
C GLY A 188 -0.03 3.96 -9.27
N LEU A 189 -0.24 2.67 -9.03
CA LEU A 189 -0.35 1.66 -10.08
C LEU A 189 -1.57 1.91 -10.98
N LEU A 190 -2.75 2.16 -10.41
CA LEU A 190 -3.97 2.44 -11.18
C LEU A 190 -3.83 3.72 -12.02
N ARG A 191 -3.24 4.76 -11.48
CA ARG A 191 -2.94 6.01 -12.20
C ARG A 191 -1.95 5.80 -13.34
N LEU A 192 -0.95 4.94 -13.15
CA LEU A 192 0.00 4.58 -14.21
C LEU A 192 -0.71 3.84 -15.36
N GLU A 193 -1.60 2.89 -15.03
CA GLU A 193 -2.45 2.20 -16.01
C GLU A 193 -3.40 3.17 -16.73
N GLY A 194 -4.02 4.10 -15.99
CA GLY A 194 -4.87 5.17 -16.53
C GLY A 194 -4.12 6.09 -17.48
N LEU A 195 -2.89 6.48 -17.12
CA LEU A 195 -2.03 7.28 -17.99
C LEU A 195 -1.71 6.57 -19.29
N ARG A 196 -1.34 5.29 -19.25
CA ARG A 196 -1.09 4.49 -20.45
C ARG A 196 -2.31 4.40 -21.36
N ALA A 197 -3.47 4.13 -20.77
CA ALA A 197 -4.73 4.05 -21.50
C ALA A 197 -5.11 5.38 -22.16
N SER A 198 -4.99 6.49 -21.43
CA SER A 198 -5.29 7.84 -21.92
C SER A 198 -4.35 8.25 -23.05
N VAL A 199 -3.04 8.02 -22.92
CA VAL A 199 -2.06 8.30 -23.99
C VAL A 199 -2.39 7.48 -25.23
N LYS A 200 -2.67 6.19 -25.09
CA LYS A 200 -3.05 5.30 -26.20
C LYS A 200 -4.34 5.74 -26.91
N ALA A 201 -5.30 6.26 -26.15
CA ALA A 201 -6.56 6.78 -26.67
C ALA A 201 -6.46 8.20 -27.27
N GLY A 202 -5.33 8.90 -27.07
CA GLY A 202 -5.18 10.31 -27.42
C GLY A 202 -5.93 11.27 -26.51
N ASP A 203 -6.34 10.82 -25.32
CA ASP A 203 -7.02 11.61 -24.31
C ASP A 203 -6.01 12.41 -23.50
N THR A 204 -5.76 13.63 -23.97
CA THR A 204 -4.76 14.52 -23.34
C THR A 204 -5.22 15.07 -21.99
N VAL A 205 -6.53 15.20 -21.77
CA VAL A 205 -7.07 15.76 -20.53
C VAL A 205 -6.79 14.81 -19.35
N HIS A 206 -7.20 13.54 -19.44
CA HIS A 206 -6.94 12.57 -18.40
C HIS A 206 -5.45 12.23 -18.30
N ALA A 207 -4.72 12.19 -19.43
CA ALA A 207 -3.27 11.97 -19.38
C ALA A 207 -2.55 13.05 -18.54
N ASP A 208 -2.96 14.32 -18.64
CA ASP A 208 -2.36 15.42 -17.86
C ASP A 208 -2.76 15.38 -16.39
N LEU A 209 -4.00 14.97 -16.08
CA LEU A 209 -4.42 14.72 -14.69
C LEU A 209 -3.54 13.64 -14.06
N TYR A 210 -3.42 12.46 -14.68
CA TYR A 210 -2.58 11.37 -14.18
C TYR A 210 -1.11 11.74 -14.04
N ARG A 211 -0.54 12.48 -15.00
CA ARG A 211 0.84 12.99 -14.88
C ARG A 211 1.04 13.90 -13.68
N THR A 212 0.03 14.70 -13.37
CA THR A 212 0.05 15.62 -12.22
C THR A 212 0.04 14.82 -10.92
N ASP A 213 -0.85 13.85 -10.81
CA ASP A 213 -1.04 13.07 -9.59
C ASP A 213 0.09 12.06 -9.36
N LEU A 214 0.69 11.50 -10.40
CA LEU A 214 1.90 10.67 -10.28
C LEU A 214 3.10 11.45 -9.72
N LYS A 215 3.11 12.79 -9.81
CA LYS A 215 4.14 13.62 -9.14
C LYS A 215 3.96 13.71 -7.62
N THR A 216 2.97 13.06 -7.03
CA THR A 216 2.81 12.94 -5.58
C THR A 216 3.41 11.63 -5.01
N ASP A 217 3.86 10.72 -5.88
CA ASP A 217 4.49 9.44 -5.52
C ASP A 217 5.80 9.27 -6.31
N ALA A 218 6.93 9.33 -5.60
CA ALA A 218 8.26 9.32 -6.24
C ALA A 218 8.54 8.05 -7.02
N LEU A 219 8.10 6.88 -6.53
CA LEU A 219 8.32 5.60 -7.21
C LEU A 219 7.55 5.53 -8.52
N PHE A 220 6.25 5.80 -8.51
CA PHE A 220 5.42 5.75 -9.72
C PHE A 220 5.75 6.88 -10.69
N TYR A 221 6.20 8.03 -10.18
CA TYR A 221 6.78 9.07 -11.01
C TYR A 221 8.01 8.56 -11.78
N ILE A 222 8.97 7.89 -11.10
CA ILE A 222 10.15 7.30 -11.72
C ILE A 222 9.75 6.26 -12.78
N VAL A 223 8.81 5.37 -12.48
CA VAL A 223 8.29 4.37 -13.43
C VAL A 223 7.65 5.05 -14.64
N SER A 224 6.83 6.09 -14.44
CA SER A 224 6.19 6.82 -15.55
C SER A 224 7.20 7.49 -16.48
N GLN A 225 8.30 8.00 -15.93
CA GLN A 225 9.37 8.61 -16.71
C GLN A 225 10.26 7.59 -17.41
N GLY A 226 10.32 6.36 -16.91
CA GLY A 226 11.04 5.24 -17.51
C GLY A 226 10.20 4.46 -18.53
N ASP A 227 8.91 4.73 -18.67
CA ASP A 227 8.03 4.07 -19.62
C ASP A 227 7.96 4.86 -20.94
N GLY A 228 8.58 4.34 -21.98
CA GLY A 228 8.64 4.99 -23.30
C GLY A 228 7.31 5.01 -24.06
N ASP A 229 6.28 4.28 -23.59
CA ASP A 229 4.94 4.37 -24.16
C ASP A 229 4.22 5.66 -23.74
N ILE A 230 4.63 6.26 -22.62
CA ILE A 230 3.99 7.45 -22.02
C ILE A 230 4.95 8.63 -21.82
N SER A 231 6.25 8.41 -21.97
CA SER A 231 7.30 9.43 -21.78
C SER A 231 8.25 9.43 -22.98
N ALA A 232 8.52 10.62 -23.54
CA ALA A 232 9.48 10.74 -24.64
C ALA A 232 10.93 10.56 -24.11
N ALA A 233 11.72 9.77 -24.82
CA ALA A 233 13.12 9.52 -24.47
C ALA A 233 13.98 10.80 -24.48
N ASP A 234 13.67 11.72 -25.39
CA ASP A 234 14.42 12.95 -25.61
C ASP A 234 14.07 14.09 -24.66
N VAL A 235 12.99 13.94 -23.88
CA VAL A 235 12.57 14.95 -22.90
C VAL A 235 13.27 14.66 -21.57
N PRO A 236 14.08 15.60 -21.03
CA PRO A 236 14.64 15.44 -19.70
C PRO A 236 13.55 15.21 -18.66
N ALA A 237 13.75 14.25 -17.76
CA ALA A 237 12.83 14.07 -16.65
C ALA A 237 12.90 15.27 -15.69
N ASP A 238 11.76 15.69 -15.17
CA ASP A 238 11.75 16.64 -14.06
C ASP A 238 12.53 16.05 -12.86
N PRO A 239 13.15 16.87 -12.02
CA PRO A 239 13.88 16.40 -10.86
C PRO A 239 12.97 15.58 -9.90
N VAL A 240 13.38 14.37 -9.54
CA VAL A 240 12.62 13.51 -8.61
C VAL A 240 12.69 13.98 -7.15
N ARG A 241 13.76 14.66 -6.74
CA ARG A 241 13.91 15.14 -5.35
C ARG A 241 12.79 16.06 -4.87
N PRO A 242 12.31 17.03 -5.66
CA PRO A 242 11.14 17.81 -5.26
C PRO A 242 9.88 16.97 -5.07
N VAL A 243 9.68 15.92 -5.89
CA VAL A 243 8.57 14.97 -5.73
C VAL A 243 8.72 14.21 -4.41
N LEU A 244 9.87 13.61 -4.17
CA LEU A 244 10.18 12.86 -2.95
C LEU A 244 10.07 13.73 -1.69
N ASN A 245 10.59 14.97 -1.72
CA ASN A 245 10.50 15.88 -0.58
C ASN A 245 9.05 16.27 -0.27
N ARG A 246 8.22 16.49 -1.29
CA ARG A 246 6.79 16.76 -1.11
C ARG A 246 6.10 15.58 -0.46
N GLU A 247 6.35 14.38 -0.97
CA GLU A 247 5.79 13.15 -0.43
C GLU A 247 6.19 12.95 1.05
N ILE A 248 7.45 13.21 1.41
CA ILE A 248 7.93 13.20 2.80
C ILE A 248 7.13 14.19 3.67
N GLU A 249 6.90 15.42 3.20
CA GLU A 249 6.16 16.43 3.98
C GLU A 249 4.67 16.08 4.11
N GLU A 250 4.05 15.49 3.09
CA GLU A 250 2.68 14.97 3.18
C GLU A 250 2.55 13.84 4.21
N VAL A 251 3.50 12.89 4.21
CA VAL A 251 3.52 11.81 5.21
C VAL A 251 3.75 12.35 6.63
N LYS A 252 4.62 13.34 6.79
CA LYS A 252 4.81 14.01 8.09
C LYS A 252 3.53 14.70 8.57
N ALA A 253 2.74 15.28 7.67
CA ALA A 253 1.45 15.87 8.04
C ALA A 253 0.46 14.80 8.53
N VAL A 254 0.41 13.62 7.89
CA VAL A 254 -0.40 12.48 8.36
C VAL A 254 0.06 12.01 9.74
N ILE A 255 1.37 11.91 9.97
CA ILE A 255 1.93 11.53 11.28
C ILE A 255 1.61 12.60 12.32
N ALA A 256 1.67 13.89 11.99
CA ALA A 256 1.30 14.97 12.91
C ALA A 256 -0.16 14.90 13.34
N ALA A 257 -1.06 14.48 12.43
CA ALA A 257 -2.48 14.26 12.75
C ALA A 257 -2.70 12.97 13.58
N ASN A 258 -1.92 11.93 13.35
CA ASN A 258 -1.97 10.65 14.09
C ASN A 258 -0.56 10.11 14.35
N PRO A 259 0.12 10.55 15.42
CA PRO A 259 1.48 10.11 15.75
C PRO A 259 1.63 8.62 16.07
N ALA A 260 0.52 7.94 16.32
CA ALA A 260 0.49 6.51 16.61
C ALA A 260 0.33 5.63 15.35
N ASN A 261 0.32 6.19 14.13
CA ASN A 261 0.16 5.44 12.90
C ASN A 261 1.48 4.80 12.46
N LEU A 262 1.68 3.51 12.81
CA LEU A 262 2.91 2.77 12.47
C LEU A 262 3.12 2.61 10.95
N MET A 263 2.06 2.57 10.17
CA MET A 263 2.18 2.46 8.71
C MET A 263 2.74 3.75 8.11
N ALA A 264 2.24 4.91 8.54
CA ALA A 264 2.76 6.21 8.12
C ALA A 264 4.23 6.38 8.51
N LEU A 265 4.58 5.95 9.72
CA LEU A 265 5.96 5.97 10.22
C LEU A 265 6.86 5.03 9.39
N SER A 266 6.42 3.82 9.06
CA SER A 266 7.16 2.89 8.20
C SER A 266 7.37 3.47 6.80
N TYR A 267 6.35 4.08 6.24
CA TYR A 267 6.43 4.70 4.92
C TYR A 267 7.41 5.88 4.91
N LEU A 268 7.39 6.73 5.94
CA LEU A 268 8.36 7.82 6.10
C LEU A 268 9.81 7.31 6.13
N MET A 269 10.08 6.23 6.90
CA MET A 269 11.43 5.66 6.98
C MET A 269 11.94 5.19 5.61
N ASN A 270 11.07 4.59 4.79
CA ASN A 270 11.42 4.17 3.44
C ASN A 270 11.71 5.37 2.52
N LEU A 271 10.90 6.43 2.58
CA LEU A 271 11.12 7.65 1.79
C LEU A 271 12.42 8.36 2.20
N GLU A 272 12.69 8.48 3.49
CA GLU A 272 13.95 9.09 3.99
C GLU A 272 15.17 8.25 3.57
N SER A 273 15.07 6.91 3.60
CA SER A 273 16.13 6.03 3.10
C SER A 273 16.35 6.20 1.59
N THR A 274 15.27 6.30 0.81
CA THR A 274 15.34 6.59 -0.63
C THR A 274 15.99 7.95 -0.89
N ASN A 275 15.75 8.94 -0.04
CA ASN A 275 16.37 10.28 -0.08
C ASN A 275 17.80 10.32 0.48
N ASP A 276 18.42 9.17 0.75
CA ASP A 276 19.77 9.04 1.33
C ASP A 276 19.91 9.59 2.75
N GLN A 277 18.82 9.60 3.52
CA GLN A 277 18.74 10.11 4.89
C GLN A 277 18.75 8.99 5.94
N ASN A 278 19.54 7.92 5.72
CA ASN A 278 19.50 6.69 6.55
C ASN A 278 19.77 6.95 8.04
N ALA A 279 20.65 7.89 8.38
CA ALA A 279 20.95 8.22 9.79
C ALA A 279 19.74 8.88 10.49
N LEU A 280 19.02 9.75 9.78
CA LEU A 280 17.80 10.38 10.29
C LEU A 280 16.71 9.31 10.47
N ALA A 281 16.45 8.50 9.46
CA ALA A 281 15.49 7.42 9.51
C ALA A 281 15.77 6.45 10.67
N LEU A 282 17.04 6.05 10.89
CA LEU A 282 17.43 5.17 11.98
C LEU A 282 17.18 5.81 13.35
N THR A 283 17.50 7.09 13.52
CA THR A 283 17.28 7.82 14.77
C THR A 283 15.80 7.90 15.12
N GLN A 284 14.96 8.26 14.14
CA GLN A 284 13.52 8.35 14.33
C GLN A 284 12.91 6.97 14.63
N LEU A 285 13.33 5.94 13.89
CA LEU A 285 12.84 4.58 14.06
C LEU A 285 13.16 4.01 15.44
N ASN A 286 14.36 4.24 15.95
CA ASN A 286 14.71 3.84 17.33
C ASN A 286 13.79 4.51 18.35
N GLY A 287 13.53 5.82 18.21
CA GLY A 287 12.60 6.53 19.09
C GLY A 287 11.17 5.98 19.02
N ILE A 288 10.68 5.63 17.83
CA ILE A 288 9.36 5.00 17.64
C ILE A 288 9.28 3.66 18.35
N LEU A 289 10.30 2.80 18.18
CA LEU A 289 10.33 1.47 18.79
C LEU A 289 10.43 1.54 20.32
N GLU A 290 11.19 2.50 20.88
CA GLU A 290 11.20 2.79 22.32
C GLU A 290 9.81 3.19 22.85
N LEU A 291 9.02 3.95 22.07
CA LEU A 291 7.65 4.29 22.45
C LEU A 291 6.73 3.07 22.38
N VAL A 292 6.88 2.19 21.38
CA VAL A 292 6.12 0.92 21.30
C VAL A 292 6.45 0.02 22.48
N ASP A 293 7.72 -0.10 22.84
CA ASP A 293 8.17 -0.91 24.00
C ASP A 293 7.64 -0.35 25.33
N LYS A 294 7.57 0.97 25.46
CA LYS A 294 7.11 1.66 26.68
C LYS A 294 5.60 1.62 26.88
N TYR A 295 4.82 1.80 25.80
CA TYR A 295 3.38 2.00 25.89
C TYR A 295 2.57 0.78 25.45
N GLY A 296 3.18 -0.19 24.77
CA GLY A 296 2.53 -1.35 24.19
C GLY A 296 2.04 -1.10 22.76
N LEU A 297 2.13 -2.14 21.94
CA LEU A 297 1.74 -2.11 20.52
C LEU A 297 0.24 -1.83 20.31
N ASP A 298 -0.60 -2.15 21.30
CA ASP A 298 -2.05 -1.93 21.30
C ASP A 298 -2.44 -0.43 21.35
N LYS A 299 -1.51 0.45 21.64
CA LYS A 299 -1.71 1.92 21.63
C LYS A 299 -1.45 2.56 20.26
N PHE A 300 -0.99 1.76 19.30
CA PHE A 300 -0.66 2.23 17.96
C PHE A 300 -1.69 1.73 16.94
N SER A 301 -2.01 2.57 15.95
CA SER A 301 -2.77 2.14 14.78
C SER A 301 -1.87 1.42 13.79
N SER A 302 -2.47 0.54 12.97
CA SER A 302 -1.76 -0.28 11.97
C SER A 302 -0.66 -1.18 12.57
N PRO A 303 -0.95 -1.96 13.65
CA PRO A 303 0.05 -2.79 14.32
C PRO A 303 0.67 -3.86 13.39
N ASP A 304 0.02 -4.20 12.30
CA ASP A 304 0.53 -5.10 11.26
C ASP A 304 1.77 -4.54 10.52
N SER A 305 2.06 -3.24 10.65
CA SER A 305 3.28 -2.63 10.11
C SER A 305 4.50 -2.79 11.03
N TYR A 306 4.31 -3.23 12.27
CA TYR A 306 5.40 -3.38 13.25
C TYR A 306 6.52 -4.35 12.81
N PRO A 307 6.22 -5.53 12.21
CA PRO A 307 7.27 -6.40 11.66
C PRO A 307 8.17 -5.70 10.64
N GLY A 308 7.57 -4.91 9.74
CA GLY A 308 8.31 -4.13 8.75
C GLY A 308 9.25 -3.10 9.38
N LEU A 309 8.82 -2.40 10.46
CA LEU A 309 9.67 -1.46 11.19
C LEU A 309 10.89 -2.14 11.82
N LEU A 310 10.73 -3.35 12.38
CA LEU A 310 11.84 -4.12 12.94
C LEU A 310 12.84 -4.55 11.85
N THR A 311 12.34 -4.95 10.68
CA THR A 311 13.17 -5.28 9.51
C THR A 311 13.93 -4.04 9.03
N THR A 312 13.23 -2.91 8.82
CA THR A 312 13.83 -1.64 8.40
C THR A 312 14.92 -1.18 9.36
N ARG A 313 14.73 -1.32 10.68
CA ARG A 313 15.78 -0.97 11.66
C ARG A 313 17.07 -1.76 11.45
N ALA A 314 16.95 -3.08 11.27
CA ALA A 314 18.11 -3.93 11.06
C ALA A 314 18.84 -3.60 9.76
N GLU A 315 18.09 -3.33 8.68
CA GLU A 315 18.64 -2.91 7.40
C GLU A 315 19.34 -1.54 7.48
N LEU A 316 18.75 -0.57 8.19
CA LEU A 316 19.36 0.74 8.40
C LEU A 316 20.68 0.65 9.21
N TYR A 317 20.74 -0.20 10.24
CA TYR A 317 21.99 -0.51 10.93
C TYR A 317 23.04 -1.09 9.98
N ALA A 318 22.64 -2.06 9.13
CA ALA A 318 23.53 -2.65 8.15
C ALA A 318 24.08 -1.61 7.16
N ARG A 319 23.21 -0.76 6.63
CA ARG A 319 23.59 0.34 5.71
C ARG A 319 24.47 1.40 6.38
N ALA A 320 24.33 1.60 7.69
CA ALA A 320 25.21 2.49 8.47
C ALA A 320 26.56 1.85 8.81
N GLY A 321 26.82 0.59 8.43
CA GLY A 321 28.02 -0.15 8.78
C GLY A 321 28.05 -0.70 10.21
N HIS A 322 26.96 -0.56 10.95
CA HIS A 322 26.79 -1.05 12.32
C HIS A 322 26.36 -2.53 12.32
N PHE A 323 27.22 -3.40 11.81
CA PHE A 323 26.85 -4.80 11.51
C PHE A 323 26.48 -5.64 12.73
N LEU A 324 27.10 -5.41 13.90
CA LEU A 324 26.75 -6.08 15.14
C LEU A 324 25.37 -5.63 15.64
N ASP A 325 25.07 -4.35 15.50
CA ASP A 325 23.75 -3.83 15.86
C ASP A 325 22.68 -4.35 14.90
N ALA A 326 22.99 -4.49 13.59
CA ALA A 326 22.12 -5.12 12.62
C ALA A 326 21.78 -6.58 13.00
N VAL A 327 22.80 -7.40 13.31
CA VAL A 327 22.60 -8.79 13.79
C VAL A 327 21.74 -8.81 15.04
N THR A 328 22.04 -7.96 16.02
CA THR A 328 21.27 -7.85 17.26
C THR A 328 19.83 -7.44 16.99
N ALA A 329 19.60 -6.51 16.07
CA ALA A 329 18.26 -6.06 15.66
C ALA A 329 17.46 -7.17 14.98
N TYR A 330 18.07 -7.95 14.08
CA TYR A 330 17.45 -9.11 13.45
C TYR A 330 17.07 -10.18 14.49
N GLU A 331 17.98 -10.58 15.37
CA GLU A 331 17.73 -11.61 16.38
C GLU A 331 16.67 -11.18 17.39
N THR A 332 16.75 -9.94 17.89
CA THR A 332 15.77 -9.40 18.83
C THR A 332 14.40 -9.27 18.16
N GLY A 333 14.37 -8.76 16.93
CA GLY A 333 13.14 -8.63 16.13
C GLY A 333 12.46 -9.99 15.91
N ALA A 334 13.22 -11.01 15.49
CA ALA A 334 12.69 -12.35 15.29
C ALA A 334 12.12 -12.96 16.58
N LYS A 335 12.79 -12.74 17.72
CA LYS A 335 12.32 -13.17 19.04
C LYS A 335 11.02 -12.47 19.44
N THR A 336 10.93 -11.17 19.21
CA THR A 336 9.77 -10.34 19.55
C THR A 336 8.54 -10.73 18.70
N LEU A 337 8.74 -10.97 17.41
CA LEU A 337 7.65 -11.33 16.49
C LEU A 337 7.18 -12.78 16.66
N GLY A 338 8.05 -13.67 17.10
CA GLY A 338 7.80 -15.10 17.10
C GLY A 338 7.80 -15.72 15.70
N PRO A 339 7.63 -17.06 15.59
CA PRO A 339 7.83 -17.79 14.34
C PRO A 339 6.82 -17.39 13.23
N ASP A 340 5.59 -17.03 13.59
CA ASP A 340 4.51 -16.81 12.62
C ASP A 340 4.60 -15.45 11.91
N LYS A 341 5.26 -14.46 12.52
CA LYS A 341 5.34 -13.08 12.00
C LYS A 341 6.74 -12.64 11.61
N SER A 342 7.75 -13.49 11.78
CA SER A 342 9.16 -13.13 11.55
C SER A 342 9.69 -13.51 10.16
N THR A 343 8.88 -14.07 9.27
CA THR A 343 9.33 -14.58 7.97
C THR A 343 10.08 -13.55 7.14
N ASP A 344 9.51 -12.37 6.90
CA ASP A 344 10.16 -11.31 6.09
C ASP A 344 11.45 -10.81 6.74
N LEU A 345 11.45 -10.64 8.05
CA LEU A 345 12.65 -10.26 8.81
C LEU A 345 13.74 -11.32 8.72
N LEU A 346 13.38 -12.61 8.79
CA LEU A 346 14.35 -13.71 8.67
C LEU A 346 14.88 -13.86 7.24
N LEU A 347 14.05 -13.60 6.21
CA LEU A 347 14.50 -13.55 4.81
C LEU A 347 15.51 -12.40 4.59
N SER A 348 15.23 -11.21 5.12
CA SER A 348 16.16 -10.08 5.08
C SER A 348 17.47 -10.40 5.82
N TYR A 349 17.37 -11.03 6.99
CA TYR A 349 18.55 -11.47 7.77
C TYR A 349 19.39 -12.51 7.02
N MET A 350 18.75 -13.49 6.39
CA MET A 350 19.42 -14.50 5.56
C MET A 350 20.18 -13.84 4.40
N ASN A 351 19.55 -12.92 3.67
CA ASN A 351 20.20 -12.16 2.61
C ASN A 351 21.41 -11.38 3.13
N PHE A 352 21.25 -10.62 4.22
CA PHE A 352 22.33 -9.86 4.84
C PHE A 352 23.55 -10.73 5.19
N LEU A 353 23.34 -11.92 5.76
CA LEU A 353 24.43 -12.83 6.11
C LEU A 353 25.14 -13.37 4.86
N ILE A 354 24.39 -13.74 3.81
CA ILE A 354 24.94 -14.24 2.55
C ILE A 354 25.73 -13.14 1.82
N ASP A 355 25.19 -11.93 1.74
CA ASP A 355 25.85 -10.79 1.12
C ASP A 355 27.16 -10.43 1.87
N ARG A 356 27.27 -10.80 3.17
CA ARG A 356 28.50 -10.70 3.98
C ARG A 356 29.43 -11.92 3.90
N GLY A 357 29.15 -12.90 3.07
CA GLY A 357 29.97 -14.11 2.95
C GLY A 357 29.78 -15.12 4.09
N GLN A 358 28.73 -14.97 4.88
CA GLN A 358 28.40 -15.86 5.99
C GLN A 358 27.37 -16.92 5.58
N ASP A 359 27.63 -17.64 4.48
CA ASP A 359 26.66 -18.50 3.79
C ASP A 359 26.07 -19.57 4.73
N GLN A 360 26.91 -20.23 5.56
CA GLN A 360 26.45 -21.25 6.50
C GLN A 360 25.49 -20.67 7.57
N ALA A 361 25.80 -19.48 8.06
CA ALA A 361 24.93 -18.79 9.02
C ALA A 361 23.61 -18.37 8.34
N GLY A 362 23.68 -17.83 7.11
CA GLY A 362 22.49 -17.50 6.31
C GLY A 362 21.59 -18.71 6.07
N LEU A 363 22.16 -19.85 5.63
CA LEU A 363 21.42 -21.09 5.43
C LEU A 363 20.85 -21.67 6.73
N ALA A 364 21.48 -21.41 7.89
CA ALA A 364 20.92 -21.80 9.17
C ALA A 364 19.64 -21.03 9.54
N ILE A 365 19.53 -19.75 9.13
CA ILE A 365 18.31 -18.94 9.32
C ILE A 365 17.10 -19.56 8.60
N MET A 366 17.30 -20.18 7.43
CA MET A 366 16.23 -20.85 6.68
C MET A 366 15.41 -21.82 7.53
N LYS A 367 16.07 -22.55 8.45
CA LYS A 367 15.40 -23.54 9.32
C LYS A 367 14.42 -22.92 10.33
N ARG A 368 14.49 -21.60 10.50
CA ARG A 368 13.62 -20.82 11.40
C ARG A 368 12.37 -20.28 10.68
N ILE A 369 12.35 -20.32 9.34
CA ILE A 369 11.24 -19.86 8.52
C ILE A 369 10.21 -20.99 8.43
N THR A 370 9.04 -20.81 9.05
CA THR A 370 8.08 -21.91 9.26
C THR A 370 6.90 -21.92 8.30
N ALA A 371 6.41 -20.77 7.88
CA ALA A 371 5.18 -20.65 7.08
C ALA A 371 5.26 -19.55 6.01
N PRO A 372 6.21 -19.65 5.05
CA PRO A 372 6.33 -18.66 3.98
C PRO A 372 5.15 -18.76 3.01
N ASP A 373 4.62 -17.60 2.59
CA ASP A 373 3.68 -17.51 1.45
C ASP A 373 4.41 -17.77 0.12
N GLU A 374 3.70 -17.75 -1.02
CA GLU A 374 4.30 -18.06 -2.32
C GLU A 374 5.38 -17.05 -2.74
N ALA A 375 5.21 -15.75 -2.43
CA ALA A 375 6.22 -14.72 -2.74
C ALA A 375 7.45 -14.89 -1.84
N GLN A 376 7.25 -15.17 -0.57
CA GLN A 376 8.30 -15.45 0.41
C GLN A 376 9.06 -16.74 0.07
N LYS A 377 8.37 -17.78 -0.43
CA LYS A 377 9.01 -19.00 -0.93
C LYS A 377 9.92 -18.72 -2.11
N ALA A 378 9.45 -17.91 -3.08
CA ALA A 378 10.28 -17.55 -4.22
C ALA A 378 11.54 -16.78 -3.78
N THR A 379 11.41 -15.81 -2.86
CA THR A 379 12.53 -15.08 -2.28
C THR A 379 13.49 -16.01 -1.53
N LEU A 380 12.98 -16.93 -0.72
CA LEU A 380 13.77 -17.92 -0.01
C LEU A 380 14.59 -18.78 -0.97
N VAL A 381 13.95 -19.32 -2.03
CA VAL A 381 14.61 -20.15 -3.03
C VAL A 381 15.67 -19.36 -3.80
N ALA A 382 15.40 -18.11 -4.17
CA ALA A 382 16.38 -17.26 -4.85
C ALA A 382 17.61 -16.97 -3.95
N THR A 383 17.39 -16.73 -2.66
CA THR A 383 18.45 -16.51 -1.69
C THR A 383 19.28 -17.76 -1.46
N MET A 384 18.63 -18.95 -1.38
CA MET A 384 19.33 -20.25 -1.32
C MET A 384 20.19 -20.49 -2.57
N ALA A 385 19.62 -20.25 -3.76
CA ALA A 385 20.36 -20.40 -5.01
C ALA A 385 21.59 -19.48 -5.06
N CYS A 386 21.47 -18.24 -4.56
CA CYS A 386 22.61 -17.32 -4.46
C CYS A 386 23.72 -17.90 -3.55
N ALA A 387 23.37 -18.38 -2.35
CA ALA A 387 24.34 -19.02 -1.45
C ALA A 387 25.03 -20.25 -2.08
N GLN A 388 24.26 -21.09 -2.77
CA GLN A 388 24.75 -22.26 -3.50
C GLN A 388 25.67 -21.86 -4.67
N GLY A 389 25.31 -20.80 -5.40
CA GLY A 389 26.14 -20.22 -6.46
C GLY A 389 27.51 -19.77 -5.94
N TYR A 390 27.54 -19.01 -4.85
CA TYR A 390 28.80 -18.61 -4.20
C TYR A 390 29.62 -19.80 -3.68
N ALA A 391 28.95 -20.85 -3.19
CA ALA A 391 29.62 -22.05 -2.71
C ALA A 391 30.11 -22.99 -3.83
N GLY A 392 29.72 -22.77 -5.08
CA GLY A 392 30.00 -23.68 -6.20
C GLY A 392 29.20 -25.00 -6.12
N ASP A 393 28.12 -25.05 -5.32
CA ASP A 393 27.21 -26.21 -5.28
C ASP A 393 26.29 -26.24 -6.49
N LYS A 394 26.79 -26.76 -7.60
CA LYS A 394 26.06 -26.80 -8.86
C LYS A 394 24.75 -27.58 -8.77
N ALA A 395 24.72 -28.71 -8.08
CA ALA A 395 23.52 -29.56 -8.02
C ALA A 395 22.37 -28.87 -7.23
N GLY A 396 22.71 -28.28 -6.08
CA GLY A 396 21.76 -27.47 -5.30
C GLY A 396 21.28 -26.26 -6.07
N PHE A 397 22.20 -25.53 -6.71
CA PHE A 397 21.92 -24.36 -7.53
C PHE A 397 20.92 -24.66 -8.67
N ASP A 398 21.21 -25.70 -9.49
CA ASP A 398 20.33 -26.11 -10.59
C ASP A 398 18.92 -26.49 -10.08
N THR A 399 18.84 -27.17 -8.93
CA THR A 399 17.56 -27.52 -8.28
C THR A 399 16.76 -26.29 -7.86
N SER A 400 17.42 -25.34 -7.21
CA SER A 400 16.79 -24.08 -6.77
C SER A 400 16.36 -23.21 -7.97
N LEU A 401 17.15 -23.12 -9.02
CA LEU A 401 16.78 -22.41 -10.24
C LEU A 401 15.58 -23.03 -10.95
N ALA A 402 15.48 -24.37 -10.97
CA ALA A 402 14.33 -25.07 -11.56
C ALA A 402 13.02 -24.69 -10.83
N ALA A 403 13.06 -24.49 -9.53
CA ALA A 403 11.90 -24.01 -8.77
C ALA A 403 11.50 -22.55 -9.09
N LEU A 404 12.41 -21.74 -9.66
CA LEU A 404 12.18 -20.37 -10.10
C LEU A 404 11.87 -20.24 -11.62
N ALA A 405 11.67 -21.35 -12.33
CA ALA A 405 11.60 -21.38 -13.79
C ALA A 405 10.57 -20.40 -14.40
N ASN A 406 9.47 -20.16 -13.67
CA ASN A 406 8.39 -19.26 -14.09
C ASN A 406 8.55 -17.81 -13.59
N ILE A 407 9.60 -17.50 -12.83
CA ILE A 407 9.81 -16.17 -12.22
C ILE A 407 11.20 -15.64 -12.63
N ARG A 408 11.32 -15.23 -13.90
CA ARG A 408 12.62 -14.87 -14.51
C ARG A 408 13.39 -13.80 -13.75
N ILE A 409 12.71 -12.79 -13.24
CA ILE A 409 13.34 -11.73 -12.45
C ILE A 409 14.07 -12.27 -11.21
N MET A 410 13.53 -13.32 -10.57
CA MET A 410 14.12 -13.94 -9.38
C MET A 410 15.35 -14.81 -9.69
N GLN A 411 15.63 -15.10 -10.96
CA GLN A 411 16.82 -15.86 -11.38
C GLN A 411 18.05 -14.96 -11.58
N ILE A 412 17.87 -13.63 -11.72
CA ILE A 412 18.96 -12.69 -12.04
C ILE A 412 20.02 -12.68 -10.93
N LYS A 413 19.61 -12.49 -9.65
CA LYS A 413 20.53 -12.47 -8.49
C LYS A 413 21.28 -13.80 -8.37
N PRO A 414 20.65 -14.98 -8.37
CA PRO A 414 21.35 -16.28 -8.34
C PRO A 414 22.41 -16.45 -9.40
N TYR A 415 22.13 -16.14 -10.67
CA TYR A 415 23.13 -16.27 -11.72
C TYR A 415 24.34 -15.34 -11.51
N LEU A 416 24.11 -14.09 -11.05
CA LEU A 416 25.21 -13.19 -10.68
C LEU A 416 26.02 -13.73 -9.50
N CYS A 417 25.41 -14.34 -8.51
CA CYS A 417 26.07 -14.97 -7.37
C CYS A 417 26.94 -16.17 -7.81
N ALA A 418 26.51 -16.89 -8.87
CA ALA A 418 27.29 -17.98 -9.46
C ALA A 418 28.37 -17.48 -10.45
N GLY A 419 28.48 -16.19 -10.70
CA GLY A 419 29.41 -15.61 -11.68
C GLY A 419 28.97 -15.81 -13.14
N ASP A 420 27.76 -16.27 -13.40
CA ASP A 420 27.23 -16.53 -14.75
C ASP A 420 26.48 -15.32 -15.30
N SER A 421 27.25 -14.35 -15.76
CA SER A 421 26.70 -13.09 -16.30
C SER A 421 25.89 -13.29 -17.59
N ASP A 422 26.13 -14.38 -18.35
CA ASP A 422 25.41 -14.65 -19.59
C ASP A 422 24.00 -15.19 -19.30
N GLN A 423 23.87 -16.12 -18.36
CA GLN A 423 22.55 -16.58 -17.91
C GLN A 423 21.77 -15.48 -17.17
N ALA A 424 22.46 -14.64 -16.38
CA ALA A 424 21.84 -13.46 -15.77
C ALA A 424 21.26 -12.50 -16.84
N ALA A 425 21.99 -12.27 -17.92
CA ALA A 425 21.52 -11.42 -19.04
C ALA A 425 20.32 -12.06 -19.77
N GLN A 426 20.35 -13.37 -20.00
CA GLN A 426 19.21 -14.09 -20.60
C GLN A 426 17.96 -14.00 -19.70
N ALA A 427 18.11 -14.21 -18.38
CA ALA A 427 17.01 -14.05 -17.43
C ALA A 427 16.46 -12.62 -17.42
N MET A 428 17.36 -11.63 -17.46
CA MET A 428 17.00 -10.21 -17.46
C MET A 428 16.28 -9.79 -18.76
N THR A 429 16.79 -10.21 -19.93
CA THR A 429 16.13 -9.92 -21.21
C THR A 429 14.76 -10.58 -21.30
N ALA A 430 14.62 -11.81 -20.78
CA ALA A 430 13.34 -12.50 -20.71
C ALA A 430 12.35 -11.78 -19.75
N ALA A 431 12.82 -11.28 -18.59
CA ALA A 431 11.99 -10.52 -17.66
C ALA A 431 11.56 -9.16 -18.26
N ILE A 432 12.44 -8.49 -19.02
CA ILE A 432 12.13 -7.25 -19.74
C ILE A 432 11.05 -7.47 -20.81
N ALA A 433 11.07 -8.62 -21.48
CA ALA A 433 10.09 -8.95 -22.51
C ALA A 433 8.74 -9.44 -21.96
N ASP A 434 8.65 -9.77 -20.67
CA ASP A 434 7.44 -10.25 -20.02
C ASP A 434 6.53 -9.07 -19.61
N PRO A 435 5.33 -8.94 -20.20
CA PRO A 435 4.39 -7.87 -19.85
C PRO A 435 4.00 -7.84 -18.37
N THR A 436 3.99 -9.00 -17.69
CA THR A 436 3.62 -9.09 -16.27
C THR A 436 4.70 -8.51 -15.33
N SER A 437 5.94 -8.44 -15.82
CA SER A 437 7.09 -7.87 -15.10
C SER A 437 7.38 -6.42 -15.49
N ARG A 438 6.62 -5.83 -16.45
CA ARG A 438 6.95 -4.56 -17.09
C ARG A 438 7.28 -3.45 -16.09
N ASP A 439 6.39 -3.15 -15.17
CA ASP A 439 6.57 -2.03 -14.22
C ASP A 439 7.77 -2.26 -13.30
N THR A 440 7.93 -3.49 -12.83
CA THR A 440 9.09 -3.88 -12.04
C THR A 440 10.39 -3.73 -12.83
N MET A 441 10.38 -4.12 -14.12
CA MET A 441 11.58 -4.00 -14.96
C MET A 441 11.86 -2.55 -15.35
N ILE A 442 10.84 -1.72 -15.56
CA ILE A 442 11.03 -0.28 -15.76
C ILE A 442 11.75 0.32 -14.54
N ALA A 443 11.23 0.07 -13.32
CA ALA A 443 11.85 0.56 -12.09
C ALA A 443 13.27 0.01 -11.91
N PHE A 444 13.45 -1.31 -12.10
CA PHE A 444 14.73 -1.99 -11.93
C PHE A 444 15.81 -1.49 -12.88
N MET A 445 15.46 -1.15 -14.13
CA MET A 445 16.41 -0.65 -15.13
C MET A 445 16.86 0.79 -14.89
N GLN A 446 16.14 1.55 -14.05
CA GLN A 446 16.56 2.91 -13.73
C GLN A 446 17.91 2.92 -13.01
N GLN A 447 18.65 3.99 -13.18
CA GLN A 447 19.95 4.19 -12.56
C GLN A 447 19.80 5.21 -11.42
N GLY A 448 19.90 4.73 -10.19
CA GLY A 448 19.91 5.55 -8.97
C GLY A 448 21.33 5.76 -8.43
N LEU A 449 21.42 6.35 -7.23
CA LEU A 449 22.63 6.27 -6.43
C LEU A 449 22.95 4.79 -6.16
N PRO A 450 24.24 4.38 -6.20
CA PRO A 450 24.60 2.99 -5.95
C PRO A 450 24.11 2.53 -4.58
N PRO A 451 23.67 1.27 -4.45
CA PRO A 451 23.34 0.69 -3.15
C PRO A 451 24.50 0.84 -2.16
N ILE A 452 24.17 0.90 -0.87
CA ILE A 452 25.22 0.88 0.17
C ILE A 452 25.60 -0.58 0.41
N SER A 453 26.87 -0.88 0.15
CA SER A 453 27.42 -2.22 0.33
C SER A 453 27.63 -2.55 1.81
N VAL A 454 27.48 -3.82 2.14
CA VAL A 454 27.71 -4.36 3.48
C VAL A 454 28.97 -5.24 3.57
N SER A 455 29.69 -5.45 2.45
CA SER A 455 30.93 -6.25 2.38
C SER A 455 31.59 -6.16 1.00
N ASP A 456 32.85 -6.62 0.87
CA ASP A 456 33.54 -6.73 -0.41
C ASP A 456 32.80 -7.67 -1.39
N ARG A 457 32.11 -8.70 -0.89
CA ARG A 457 31.27 -9.60 -1.71
C ARG A 457 30.08 -8.83 -2.30
N ASP A 458 29.44 -8.03 -1.48
CA ASP A 458 28.30 -7.22 -1.91
C ASP A 458 28.73 -6.13 -2.87
N ASP A 459 29.92 -5.50 -2.68
CA ASP A 459 30.52 -4.61 -3.67
C ASP A 459 30.71 -5.27 -5.02
N ALA A 460 31.24 -6.49 -5.05
CA ALA A 460 31.43 -7.25 -6.27
C ALA A 460 30.10 -7.61 -6.95
N PHE A 461 29.08 -7.95 -6.15
CA PHE A 461 27.73 -8.20 -6.65
C PHE A 461 27.10 -6.94 -7.26
N ILE A 462 27.16 -5.80 -6.56
CA ILE A 462 26.65 -4.50 -7.05
C ILE A 462 27.35 -4.12 -8.35
N ALA A 463 28.68 -4.26 -8.43
CA ALA A 463 29.43 -4.00 -9.65
C ALA A 463 28.97 -4.90 -10.82
N SER A 464 28.74 -6.19 -10.55
CA SER A 464 28.24 -7.15 -11.55
C SER A 464 26.83 -6.80 -12.03
N LEU A 465 25.96 -6.36 -11.13
CA LEU A 465 24.60 -5.91 -11.45
C LEU A 465 24.59 -4.65 -12.30
N ILE A 466 25.44 -3.67 -11.99
CA ILE A 466 25.59 -2.45 -12.79
C ILE A 466 26.12 -2.81 -14.19
N ALA A 467 27.13 -3.68 -14.27
CA ALA A 467 27.66 -4.15 -15.55
C ALA A 467 26.57 -4.88 -16.36
N LEU A 468 25.76 -5.72 -15.72
CA LEU A 468 24.64 -6.42 -16.36
C LEU A 468 23.64 -5.45 -16.97
N LYS A 469 23.19 -4.42 -16.23
CA LYS A 469 22.24 -3.40 -16.70
C LYS A 469 22.75 -2.62 -17.91
N THR A 470 24.06 -2.54 -18.10
CA THR A 470 24.70 -1.80 -19.20
C THR A 470 25.16 -2.69 -20.37
N ARG A 471 24.91 -3.99 -20.32
CA ARG A 471 25.22 -4.90 -21.44
C ARG A 471 24.45 -4.53 -22.70
N PRO A 472 25.07 -4.63 -23.89
CA PRO A 472 24.43 -4.27 -25.17
C PRO A 472 23.14 -5.05 -25.45
N ASP A 473 23.11 -6.35 -25.13
CA ASP A 473 21.93 -7.22 -25.31
C ASP A 473 20.76 -6.83 -24.38
N VAL A 474 21.04 -6.54 -23.11
CA VAL A 474 20.06 -6.05 -22.13
C VAL A 474 19.53 -4.67 -22.53
N LEU A 475 20.40 -3.76 -22.94
CA LEU A 475 19.99 -2.43 -23.43
C LEU A 475 19.17 -2.51 -24.73
N ALA A 476 19.47 -3.48 -25.60
CA ALA A 476 18.67 -3.72 -26.80
C ALA A 476 17.26 -4.24 -26.44
N ALA A 477 17.16 -5.17 -25.48
CA ALA A 477 15.87 -5.65 -24.98
C ALA A 477 15.06 -4.53 -24.33
N ALA A 478 15.69 -3.69 -23.49
CA ALA A 478 15.04 -2.54 -22.87
C ALA A 478 14.45 -1.58 -23.92
N ARG A 479 15.24 -1.24 -24.96
CA ARG A 479 14.75 -0.40 -26.08
C ARG A 479 13.60 -1.06 -26.85
N ALA A 480 13.71 -2.36 -27.13
CA ALA A 480 12.66 -3.12 -27.83
C ALA A 480 11.35 -3.17 -27.01
N SER A 481 11.45 -3.11 -25.70
CA SER A 481 10.29 -3.06 -24.77
C SER A 481 9.92 -1.62 -24.37
N HIS A 482 10.40 -0.62 -25.08
CA HIS A 482 10.14 0.80 -24.84
C HIS A 482 10.50 1.25 -23.42
N ILE A 483 11.56 0.69 -22.82
CA ILE A 483 12.05 1.16 -21.51
C ILE A 483 13.08 2.27 -21.74
N VAL A 484 12.81 3.45 -21.19
CA VAL A 484 13.70 4.62 -21.17
C VAL A 484 14.51 4.59 -19.87
N ILE A 485 15.84 4.45 -19.99
CA ILE A 485 16.72 4.41 -18.82
C ILE A 485 17.15 5.84 -18.48
N ARG A 486 16.88 6.27 -17.26
CA ARG A 486 17.21 7.59 -16.74
C ARG A 486 18.10 7.49 -15.50
N GLN A 487 18.81 8.57 -15.21
CA GLN A 487 19.62 8.70 -13.99
C GLN A 487 18.88 9.53 -12.95
N TRP A 488 18.84 9.04 -11.70
CA TRP A 488 18.12 9.65 -10.60
C TRP A 488 19.07 9.93 -9.43
N PRO A 489 18.98 11.11 -8.79
CA PRO A 489 19.84 11.47 -7.66
C PRO A 489 19.28 10.92 -6.31
N VAL A 490 18.67 9.73 -6.35
CA VAL A 490 18.07 9.04 -5.19
C VAL A 490 18.49 7.56 -5.20
N ARG A 491 18.33 6.86 -4.07
CA ARG A 491 18.56 5.41 -4.01
C ARG A 491 17.33 4.66 -4.51
N LEU A 492 17.54 3.84 -5.51
CA LEU A 492 16.54 2.91 -6.01
C LEU A 492 16.90 1.53 -5.43
N ASN A 493 16.13 1.07 -4.45
CA ASN A 493 16.34 -0.21 -3.77
C ASN A 493 15.78 -1.38 -4.58
#